data_cdc98182c5e88720f4f3ff426fea9d53
#
_entry.id   cdc98182c5e88720f4f3ff426fea9d53
#
_cell.length_a   1.000
_cell.length_b   1.000
_cell.length_c   1.000
_cell.angle_alpha   90.00
_cell.angle_beta   90.00
_cell.angle_gamma   90.00
#
_symmetry.space_group_name_H-M   'P 1'
#
loop_
_entity.id
_entity.type
_entity.pdbx_description
1 polymer ?
#
loop_
_entity_poly.entity_id
_entity_poly.type
_entity_poly.pdbx_seq_one_letter_code
_entity_poly.pdbx_strand_id
1 'polypeptide(L)'
;ISASLSKDQLKMHEATSLTVTVSGRGNVSLLEAPKVNFPADMDVYDTKTTENTDKTTGGTSGSKVFEYPFIPRSHGEFTIAPIEYSYYDVNAGKYETISTGPITFNVEKGDAAETQTSTSQLVMPDRKSVKNLGEDIRFIRTRQPSYKFRTVFFVDSLWYWVTAALILLVAGLLWYLMKGMEARRADVVGN
;
A
#
# COMPACT_ATOMS: atom_id res chain seq x y z
N ILE A 1 1.09 6.55 -27.31
CA ILE A 1 0.33 6.78 -26.09
C ILE A 1 -1.15 6.49 -26.34
N SER A 2 -1.82 5.85 -25.39
CA SER A 2 -3.28 5.63 -25.38
C SER A 2 -3.82 5.86 -23.97
N ALA A 3 -5.07 6.27 -23.89
CA ALA A 3 -5.75 6.46 -22.62
C ALA A 3 -7.17 5.90 -22.71
N SER A 4 -7.63 5.27 -21.63
CA SER A 4 -8.96 4.68 -21.51
C SER A 4 -9.46 4.73 -20.09
N LEU A 5 -10.77 4.84 -19.93
CA LEU A 5 -11.44 4.72 -18.63
C LEU A 5 -11.68 3.24 -18.32
N SER A 6 -11.67 2.90 -17.05
CA SER A 6 -11.94 1.54 -16.58
C SER A 6 -13.42 1.14 -16.74
N LYS A 7 -14.32 2.14 -16.82
CA LYS A 7 -15.76 1.95 -16.98
C LYS A 7 -16.32 3.02 -17.91
N ASP A 8 -17.26 2.64 -18.76
CA ASP A 8 -17.94 3.57 -19.67
C ASP A 8 -19.05 4.38 -18.99
N GLN A 9 -19.65 3.81 -17.95
CA GLN A 9 -20.67 4.47 -17.13
C GLN A 9 -20.10 4.70 -15.74
N LEU A 10 -20.03 5.96 -15.35
CA LEU A 10 -19.54 6.39 -14.04
C LEU A 10 -20.71 6.88 -13.21
N LYS A 11 -20.66 6.58 -11.92
CA LYS A 11 -21.62 7.11 -10.94
C LYS A 11 -20.91 8.07 -9.99
N MET A 12 -21.65 9.07 -9.54
CA MET A 12 -21.16 10.02 -8.52
C MET A 12 -20.76 9.24 -7.25
N HIS A 13 -19.62 9.59 -6.67
CA HIS A 13 -19.01 8.96 -5.48
C HIS A 13 -18.57 7.50 -5.68
N GLU A 14 -18.54 6.99 -6.90
CA GLU A 14 -17.98 5.68 -7.20
C GLU A 14 -16.53 5.80 -7.67
N ALA A 15 -15.64 4.98 -7.11
CA ALA A 15 -14.25 4.95 -7.50
C ALA A 15 -14.09 4.37 -8.91
N THR A 16 -13.31 5.05 -9.74
CA THR A 16 -12.95 4.62 -11.08
C THR A 16 -11.48 4.95 -11.36
N SER A 17 -10.95 4.54 -12.50
CA SER A 17 -9.59 4.88 -12.88
C SER A 17 -9.47 5.22 -14.36
N LEU A 18 -8.56 6.15 -14.65
CA LEU A 18 -8.05 6.43 -16.00
C LEU A 18 -6.74 5.67 -16.18
N THR A 19 -6.67 4.84 -17.20
CA THR A 19 -5.46 4.09 -17.55
C THR A 19 -4.79 4.75 -18.74
N VAL A 20 -3.55 5.18 -18.56
CA VAL A 20 -2.70 5.74 -19.62
C VAL A 20 -1.57 4.77 -19.91
N THR A 21 -1.45 4.31 -21.14
CA THR A 21 -0.41 3.40 -21.58
C THR A 21 0.55 4.10 -22.54
N VAL A 22 1.82 4.11 -22.18
CA VAL A 22 2.91 4.57 -23.03
C VAL A 22 3.73 3.37 -23.47
N SER A 23 3.83 3.13 -24.76
CA SER A 23 4.60 2.00 -25.34
C SER A 23 5.62 2.50 -26.35
N GLY A 24 6.76 1.82 -26.42
CA GLY A 24 7.82 2.20 -27.35
C GLY A 24 9.06 1.33 -27.26
N ARG A 25 10.10 1.79 -27.98
CA ARG A 25 11.45 1.20 -27.95
C ARG A 25 12.39 2.16 -27.23
N GLY A 26 13.24 1.64 -26.39
CA GLY A 26 14.18 2.40 -25.60
C GLY A 26 14.08 2.11 -24.12
N ASN A 27 14.54 3.03 -23.28
CA ASN A 27 14.51 2.84 -21.83
C ASN A 27 13.12 3.16 -21.23
N VAL A 28 12.17 2.24 -21.46
CA VAL A 28 10.78 2.37 -20.99
C VAL A 28 10.69 2.49 -19.48
N SER A 29 11.63 1.90 -18.73
CA SER A 29 11.65 1.95 -17.27
C SER A 29 11.81 3.38 -16.71
N LEU A 30 12.46 4.27 -17.46
CA LEU A 30 12.67 5.67 -17.06
C LEU A 30 11.51 6.60 -17.42
N LEU A 31 10.46 6.10 -18.07
CA LEU A 31 9.31 6.93 -18.40
C LEU A 31 8.62 7.41 -17.12
N GLU A 32 8.39 8.71 -17.04
CA GLU A 32 7.62 9.33 -15.96
C GLU A 32 6.13 9.34 -16.28
N ALA A 33 5.31 9.46 -15.24
CA ALA A 33 3.86 9.53 -15.40
C ALA A 33 3.45 10.81 -16.15
N PRO A 34 2.66 10.70 -17.23
CA PRO A 34 2.14 11.87 -17.91
C PRO A 34 1.29 12.74 -16.98
N LYS A 35 1.39 14.06 -17.15
CA LYS A 35 0.55 14.99 -16.40
C LYS A 35 -0.86 14.97 -16.98
N VAL A 36 -1.81 14.56 -16.17
CA VAL A 36 -3.24 14.56 -16.51
C VAL A 36 -3.95 15.71 -15.81
N ASN A 37 -4.66 16.52 -16.58
CA ASN A 37 -5.46 17.61 -16.05
C ASN A 37 -6.90 17.12 -15.86
N PHE A 38 -7.24 16.74 -14.65
CA PHE A 38 -8.61 16.38 -14.28
C PHE A 38 -9.47 17.62 -14.03
N PRO A 39 -10.79 17.55 -14.32
CA PRO A 39 -11.74 18.57 -13.88
C PRO A 39 -11.72 18.77 -12.35
N ALA A 40 -12.09 19.97 -11.89
CA ALA A 40 -12.02 20.34 -10.47
C ALA A 40 -12.91 19.48 -9.54
N ASP A 41 -13.98 18.89 -10.10
CA ASP A 41 -14.94 18.06 -9.36
C ASP A 41 -14.51 16.60 -9.23
N MET A 42 -13.23 16.32 -9.38
CA MET A 42 -12.65 14.97 -9.28
C MET A 42 -11.66 14.90 -8.13
N ASP A 43 -11.86 13.93 -7.22
CA ASP A 43 -10.84 13.57 -6.23
C ASP A 43 -9.87 12.58 -6.85
N VAL A 44 -8.65 13.01 -7.12
CA VAL A 44 -7.62 12.19 -7.73
C VAL A 44 -6.68 11.67 -6.65
N TYR A 45 -6.37 10.37 -6.74
CA TYR A 45 -5.49 9.66 -5.79
C TYR A 45 -4.14 9.35 -6.43
N ASP A 46 -3.26 8.75 -5.63
CA ASP A 46 -1.90 8.41 -6.07
C ASP A 46 -1.89 7.48 -7.28
N THR A 47 -1.05 7.82 -8.26
CA THR A 47 -0.92 7.09 -9.50
C THR A 47 -0.22 5.75 -9.26
N LYS A 48 -0.82 4.66 -9.74
CA LYS A 48 -0.18 3.34 -9.78
C LYS A 48 0.55 3.16 -11.10
N THR A 49 1.71 2.54 -11.04
CA THR A 49 2.53 2.28 -12.22
C THR A 49 2.81 0.79 -12.36
N THR A 50 2.59 0.28 -13.56
CA THR A 50 2.93 -1.10 -13.93
C THR A 50 3.83 -1.07 -15.17
N GLU A 51 4.91 -1.81 -15.15
CA GLU A 51 5.89 -1.88 -16.23
C GLU A 51 5.93 -3.28 -16.83
N ASN A 52 5.96 -3.34 -18.16
CA ASN A 52 6.20 -4.57 -18.93
C ASN A 52 7.25 -4.29 -19.98
N THR A 53 8.45 -4.87 -19.80
CA THR A 53 9.60 -4.64 -20.69
C THR A 53 10.15 -5.95 -21.20
N ASP A 54 10.40 -5.99 -22.52
CA ASP A 54 11.05 -7.08 -23.23
C ASP A 54 12.44 -6.65 -23.68
N LYS A 55 13.45 -7.42 -23.27
CA LYS A 55 14.84 -7.22 -23.68
C LYS A 55 15.20 -8.22 -24.76
N THR A 56 15.51 -7.71 -25.93
CA THR A 56 15.95 -8.52 -27.10
C THR A 56 17.33 -8.10 -27.55
N THR A 57 17.95 -8.90 -28.42
CA THR A 57 19.24 -8.55 -29.04
C THR A 57 19.17 -7.27 -29.87
N GLY A 58 17.97 -6.87 -30.30
CA GLY A 58 17.72 -5.63 -31.06
C GLY A 58 17.40 -4.41 -30.19
N GLY A 59 17.50 -4.54 -28.86
CA GLY A 59 17.20 -3.46 -27.92
C GLY A 59 16.08 -3.78 -26.96
N THR A 60 15.74 -2.81 -26.11
CA THR A 60 14.64 -2.91 -25.16
C THR A 60 13.38 -2.30 -25.77
N SER A 61 12.27 -2.99 -25.66
CA SER A 61 10.94 -2.49 -25.99
C SER A 61 9.99 -2.80 -24.84
N GLY A 62 8.89 -2.07 -24.75
CA GLY A 62 7.92 -2.34 -23.71
C GLY A 62 6.82 -1.31 -23.61
N SER A 63 6.06 -1.44 -22.56
CA SER A 63 4.99 -0.51 -22.21
C SER A 63 5.02 -0.21 -20.72
N LYS A 64 4.63 1.01 -20.38
CA LYS A 64 4.43 1.45 -19.01
C LYS A 64 3.01 1.95 -18.88
N VAL A 65 2.29 1.39 -17.92
CA VAL A 65 0.88 1.66 -17.67
C VAL A 65 0.78 2.50 -16.41
N PHE A 66 0.13 3.63 -16.52
CA PHE A 66 -0.14 4.55 -15.42
C PHE A 66 -1.64 4.55 -15.15
N GLU A 67 -2.02 4.13 -13.97
CA GLU A 67 -3.41 4.14 -13.53
C GLU A 67 -3.62 5.29 -12.55
N TYR A 68 -4.55 6.18 -12.90
CA TYR A 68 -4.95 7.33 -12.11
C TYR A 68 -6.32 7.05 -11.48
N PRO A 69 -6.38 6.59 -10.23
CA PRO A 69 -7.65 6.40 -9.55
C PRO A 69 -8.28 7.76 -9.23
N PHE A 70 -9.58 7.89 -9.44
CA PHE A 70 -10.32 9.09 -9.08
C PHE A 70 -11.76 8.80 -8.69
N ILE A 71 -12.40 9.76 -8.01
CA ILE A 71 -13.79 9.69 -7.59
C ILE A 71 -14.49 10.97 -8.03
N PRO A 72 -15.52 10.89 -8.90
CA PRO A 72 -16.33 12.06 -9.26
C PRO A 72 -17.17 12.54 -8.07
N ARG A 73 -17.15 13.85 -7.81
CA ARG A 73 -17.94 14.47 -6.75
C ARG A 73 -19.31 14.98 -7.23
N SER A 74 -19.44 15.27 -8.51
CA SER A 74 -20.67 15.77 -9.12
C SER A 74 -21.06 14.93 -10.33
N HIS A 75 -22.34 14.99 -10.67
CA HIS A 75 -22.91 14.37 -11.87
C HIS A 75 -22.86 15.35 -13.04
N GLY A 76 -22.77 14.82 -14.25
CA GLY A 76 -22.76 15.62 -15.47
C GLY A 76 -21.76 15.08 -16.48
N GLU A 77 -21.61 15.84 -17.56
CA GLU A 77 -20.66 15.54 -18.61
C GLU A 77 -19.32 16.20 -18.31
N PHE A 78 -18.25 15.42 -18.35
CA PHE A 78 -16.89 15.87 -18.10
C PHE A 78 -15.99 15.51 -19.25
N THR A 79 -14.96 16.34 -19.46
CA THR A 79 -13.94 16.09 -20.48
C THR A 79 -12.57 16.22 -19.86
N ILE A 80 -11.76 15.18 -19.98
CA ILE A 80 -10.33 15.25 -19.71
C ILE A 80 -9.63 15.75 -20.96
N ALA A 81 -8.84 16.81 -20.82
CA ALA A 81 -8.05 17.36 -21.92
C ALA A 81 -7.09 16.33 -22.52
N PRO A 82 -6.69 16.48 -23.78
CA PRO A 82 -5.67 15.62 -24.39
C PRO A 82 -4.43 15.53 -23.49
N ILE A 83 -3.95 14.30 -23.31
CA ILE A 83 -2.76 14.02 -22.49
C ILE A 83 -1.56 14.03 -23.43
N GLU A 84 -0.65 14.96 -23.19
CA GLU A 84 0.55 15.13 -23.99
C GLU A 84 1.73 14.38 -23.36
N TYR A 85 2.56 13.80 -24.22
CA TYR A 85 3.78 13.13 -23.83
C TYR A 85 4.91 13.47 -24.78
N SER A 86 5.99 14.06 -24.27
CA SER A 86 7.15 14.45 -25.07
C SER A 86 8.29 13.45 -24.87
N TYR A 87 8.90 13.02 -25.95
CA TYR A 87 10.04 12.12 -25.93
C TYR A 87 11.10 12.58 -26.96
N TYR A 88 12.33 12.13 -26.77
CA TYR A 88 13.40 12.40 -27.71
C TYR A 88 13.47 11.27 -28.76
N ASP A 89 13.23 11.60 -30.02
CA ASP A 89 13.42 10.67 -31.15
C ASP A 89 14.87 10.67 -31.57
N VAL A 90 15.55 9.55 -31.30
CA VAL A 90 16.97 9.36 -31.64
C VAL A 90 17.20 9.38 -33.17
N ASN A 91 16.25 8.91 -33.96
CA ASN A 91 16.36 8.86 -35.42
C ASN A 91 16.18 10.24 -36.07
N ALA A 92 15.22 11.00 -35.56
CA ALA A 92 14.94 12.35 -36.00
C ALA A 92 15.86 13.41 -35.35
N GLY A 93 16.56 13.06 -34.26
CA GLY A 93 17.45 13.94 -33.52
C GLY A 93 16.74 15.13 -32.86
N LYS A 94 15.46 15.01 -32.52
CA LYS A 94 14.62 16.07 -31.94
C LYS A 94 13.61 15.55 -30.92
N TYR A 95 13.08 16.47 -30.15
CA TYR A 95 11.93 16.15 -29.30
C TYR A 95 10.65 16.12 -30.10
N GLU A 96 9.87 15.08 -29.92
CA GLU A 96 8.51 14.96 -30.45
C GLU A 96 7.51 14.85 -29.35
N THR A 97 6.33 15.45 -29.57
CA THR A 97 5.21 15.39 -28.63
C THR A 97 4.07 14.63 -29.29
N ILE A 98 3.61 13.61 -28.60
CA ILE A 98 2.43 12.83 -28.96
C ILE A 98 1.33 13.11 -27.97
N SER A 99 0.08 13.07 -28.42
CA SER A 99 -1.08 13.32 -27.56
C SER A 99 -2.18 12.29 -27.76
N THR A 100 -2.98 12.09 -26.72
CA THR A 100 -4.24 11.34 -26.83
C THR A 100 -5.33 12.27 -27.37
N GLY A 101 -6.46 11.71 -27.79
CA GLY A 101 -7.66 12.51 -27.96
C GLY A 101 -8.23 12.97 -26.60
N PRO A 102 -9.16 13.94 -26.62
CA PRO A 102 -9.93 14.30 -25.44
C PRO A 102 -10.80 13.11 -25.03
N ILE A 103 -10.97 12.89 -23.70
CA ILE A 103 -11.78 11.79 -23.18
C ILE A 103 -13.02 12.42 -22.54
N THR A 104 -14.16 12.26 -23.21
CA THR A 104 -15.46 12.72 -22.68
C THR A 104 -16.20 11.55 -22.06
N PHE A 105 -16.78 11.75 -20.88
CA PHE A 105 -17.54 10.77 -20.18
C PHE A 105 -18.67 11.42 -19.36
N ASN A 106 -19.72 10.64 -19.14
CA ASN A 106 -20.86 11.08 -18.35
C ASN A 106 -20.87 10.42 -16.98
N VAL A 107 -21.11 11.22 -15.94
CA VAL A 107 -21.26 10.76 -14.57
C VAL A 107 -22.72 10.86 -14.20
N GLU A 108 -23.35 9.72 -13.99
CA GLU A 108 -24.72 9.61 -13.54
C GLU A 108 -24.83 10.02 -12.07
N LYS A 109 -26.00 10.52 -11.72
CA LYS A 109 -26.34 10.74 -10.31
C LYS A 109 -26.28 9.37 -9.62
N GLY A 110 -25.35 9.20 -8.68
CA GLY A 110 -25.26 7.98 -7.89
C GLY A 110 -26.63 7.65 -7.31
N ASP A 111 -26.95 6.36 -7.27
CA ASP A 111 -28.10 5.91 -6.53
C ASP A 111 -27.90 6.46 -5.11
N ALA A 112 -28.57 7.54 -4.78
CA ALA A 112 -28.76 7.90 -3.40
C ALA A 112 -29.23 6.60 -2.79
N ALA A 113 -28.45 5.97 -1.92
CA ALA A 113 -28.95 4.88 -1.12
C ALA A 113 -30.35 5.30 -0.76
N GLU A 114 -31.34 4.53 -1.22
CA GLU A 114 -32.71 4.79 -0.85
C GLU A 114 -32.71 4.86 0.67
N THR A 115 -32.48 6.06 1.17
CA THR A 115 -33.05 6.41 2.45
C THR A 115 -34.51 6.21 2.14
N GLN A 116 -34.99 5.02 2.45
CA GLN A 116 -36.41 4.71 2.47
C GLN A 116 -37.05 5.93 3.13
N THR A 117 -37.49 6.83 2.30
CA THR A 117 -38.47 7.81 2.69
C THR A 117 -39.74 6.99 2.83
N SER A 118 -39.76 6.14 3.87
CA SER A 118 -40.99 5.75 4.51
C SER A 118 -41.68 7.09 4.73
N THR A 119 -42.72 7.30 3.96
CA THR A 119 -43.72 8.35 4.18
C THR A 119 -44.40 8.02 5.51
N SER A 120 -43.63 8.16 6.58
CA SER A 120 -44.14 8.20 7.94
C SER A 120 -44.55 9.64 8.15
N GLN A 121 -45.85 9.83 8.25
CA GLN A 121 -46.50 11.02 8.73
C GLN A 121 -45.62 11.78 9.66
N LEU A 122 -45.53 13.09 9.45
CA LEU A 122 -44.95 14.07 10.36
C LEU A 122 -45.57 13.93 11.75
N VAL A 123 -45.14 12.94 12.49
CA VAL A 123 -45.28 12.95 13.94
C VAL A 123 -44.12 13.85 14.40
N MET A 124 -44.45 15.07 14.77
CA MET A 124 -43.50 15.95 15.47
C MET A 124 -42.88 15.14 16.61
N PRO A 125 -41.57 14.90 16.62
CA PRO A 125 -40.95 14.26 17.77
C PRO A 125 -41.07 15.20 18.95
N ASP A 126 -41.77 14.75 19.96
CA ASP A 126 -41.85 15.40 21.25
C ASP A 126 -40.43 15.73 21.74
N ARG A 127 -40.22 16.95 22.17
CA ARG A 127 -38.91 17.52 22.59
C ARG A 127 -38.19 16.72 23.69
N LYS A 128 -38.71 15.58 24.11
CA LYS A 128 -38.13 14.70 25.14
C LYS A 128 -37.05 13.72 24.63
N SER A 129 -36.88 13.52 23.32
CA SER A 129 -35.88 12.56 22.82
C SER A 129 -34.49 13.14 22.55
N VAL A 130 -34.27 14.43 22.81
CA VAL A 130 -32.92 15.05 22.68
C VAL A 130 -31.95 14.65 23.79
N LYS A 131 -32.44 13.91 24.82
CA LYS A 131 -31.61 13.53 25.98
C LYS A 131 -30.66 12.36 25.72
N ASN A 132 -30.80 11.66 24.59
CA ASN A 132 -30.00 10.46 24.31
C ASN A 132 -29.01 10.59 23.15
N LEU A 133 -28.76 11.83 22.67
CA LEU A 133 -27.70 12.05 21.67
C LEU A 133 -26.27 11.86 22.24
N GLY A 134 -26.15 11.68 23.55
CA GLY A 134 -24.87 11.38 24.20
C GLY A 134 -24.48 9.91 24.21
N GLU A 135 -25.40 9.00 23.84
CA GLU A 135 -25.14 7.56 23.90
C GLU A 135 -24.73 6.95 22.55
N ASP A 136 -24.96 7.68 21.44
CA ASP A 136 -24.70 7.14 20.10
C ASP A 136 -23.28 7.37 19.57
N ILE A 137 -22.44 8.06 20.32
CA ILE A 137 -21.01 8.16 19.99
C ILE A 137 -20.25 7.08 20.76
N ARG A 138 -20.55 5.82 20.45
CA ARG A 138 -19.89 4.66 21.07
C ARG A 138 -18.52 4.30 20.53
N PHE A 139 -17.94 5.10 19.64
CA PHE A 139 -16.69 4.73 18.94
C PHE A 139 -15.42 5.39 19.43
N ILE A 140 -15.48 6.27 20.44
CA ILE A 140 -14.26 6.70 21.11
C ILE A 140 -14.01 5.74 22.27
N ARG A 141 -13.16 4.74 22.06
CA ARG A 141 -12.62 3.94 23.16
C ARG A 141 -11.78 4.85 24.06
N THR A 142 -12.40 5.40 25.09
CA THR A 142 -11.72 6.16 26.14
C THR A 142 -10.91 5.26 27.09
N ARG A 143 -11.03 3.94 26.96
CA ARG A 143 -10.22 3.00 27.71
C ARG A 143 -8.86 2.88 27.05
N GLN A 144 -7.84 3.42 27.70
CA GLN A 144 -6.46 3.12 27.31
C GLN A 144 -6.28 1.60 27.29
N PRO A 145 -5.81 1.01 26.19
CA PRO A 145 -5.48 -0.39 26.18
C PRO A 145 -4.38 -0.62 27.19
N SER A 146 -4.65 -1.39 28.26
CA SER A 146 -3.61 -1.83 29.18
C SER A 146 -2.74 -2.84 28.43
N TYR A 147 -1.67 -2.39 27.84
CA TYR A 147 -0.63 -3.27 27.32
C TYR A 147 0.07 -3.90 28.54
N LYS A 148 -0.26 -5.13 28.85
CA LYS A 148 0.60 -5.96 29.69
C LYS A 148 1.81 -6.32 28.81
N PHE A 149 2.87 -5.54 28.93
CA PHE A 149 4.17 -5.96 28.44
C PHE A 149 4.56 -7.21 29.23
N ARG A 150 4.34 -8.36 28.63
CA ARG A 150 4.88 -9.61 29.14
C ARG A 150 6.35 -9.68 28.71
N THR A 151 7.13 -8.75 29.23
CA THR A 151 8.59 -8.85 29.17
C THR A 151 9.03 -9.86 30.20
N VAL A 152 8.77 -11.13 29.92
CA VAL A 152 9.54 -12.19 30.56
C VAL A 152 10.88 -12.16 29.84
N PHE A 153 11.78 -11.30 30.29
CA PHE A 153 13.18 -11.41 29.87
C PHE A 153 13.63 -12.81 30.27
N PHE A 154 14.12 -13.57 29.30
CA PHE A 154 14.63 -14.92 29.51
C PHE A 154 15.68 -14.97 30.63
N VAL A 155 16.40 -13.87 30.85
CA VAL A 155 17.41 -13.67 31.89
C VAL A 155 16.83 -13.61 33.30
N ASP A 156 15.57 -13.16 33.49
CA ASP A 156 14.88 -13.12 34.79
C ASP A 156 14.25 -14.46 35.18
N SER A 157 14.33 -15.45 34.30
CA SER A 157 13.83 -16.78 34.58
C SER A 157 14.81 -17.54 35.49
N LEU A 158 14.31 -18.08 36.59
CA LEU A 158 15.09 -18.93 37.51
C LEU A 158 15.75 -20.10 36.75
N TRP A 159 15.14 -20.61 35.70
CA TRP A 159 15.66 -21.64 34.82
C TRP A 159 16.93 -21.24 34.07
N TYR A 160 17.08 -19.97 33.70
CA TYR A 160 18.30 -19.47 33.09
C TYR A 160 19.52 -19.61 34.01
N TRP A 161 19.37 -19.26 35.27
CA TRP A 161 20.43 -19.35 36.26
C TRP A 161 20.78 -20.80 36.61
N VAL A 162 19.77 -21.69 36.63
CA VAL A 162 19.98 -23.12 36.85
C VAL A 162 20.76 -23.74 35.69
N THR A 163 20.43 -23.41 34.44
CA THR A 163 21.18 -23.93 33.26
C THR A 163 22.60 -23.38 33.20
N ALA A 164 22.80 -22.10 33.53
CA ALA A 164 24.14 -21.49 33.60
C ALA A 164 25.02 -22.16 34.66
N ALA A 165 24.48 -22.43 35.85
CA ALA A 165 25.19 -23.12 36.92
C ALA A 165 25.53 -24.56 36.51
N LEU A 166 24.63 -25.26 35.84
CA LEU A 166 24.89 -26.66 35.34
C LEU A 166 26.03 -26.68 34.32
N ILE A 167 26.05 -25.73 33.40
CA ILE A 167 27.15 -25.64 32.40
C ILE A 167 28.49 -25.41 33.09
N LEU A 168 28.55 -24.54 34.08
CA LEU A 168 29.79 -24.28 34.83
C LEU A 168 30.25 -25.50 35.63
N LEU A 169 29.31 -26.26 36.24
CA LEU A 169 29.61 -27.51 36.91
C LEU A 169 30.20 -28.58 35.97
N VAL A 170 29.59 -28.75 34.79
CA VAL A 170 30.08 -29.70 33.76
C VAL A 170 31.46 -29.28 33.28
N ALA A 171 31.68 -28.00 33.00
CA ALA A 171 32.98 -27.48 32.57
C ALA A 171 34.06 -27.71 33.66
N GLY A 172 33.74 -27.46 34.93
CA GLY A 172 34.62 -27.69 36.05
C GLY A 172 34.97 -29.19 36.23
N LEU A 173 33.98 -30.07 36.08
CA LEU A 173 34.18 -31.51 36.15
C LEU A 173 35.09 -31.99 35.00
N LEU A 174 34.87 -31.53 33.79
CA LEU A 174 35.73 -31.89 32.64
C LEU A 174 37.15 -31.40 32.85
N TRP A 175 37.32 -30.16 33.33
CA TRP A 175 38.67 -29.65 33.66
C TRP A 175 39.38 -30.47 34.74
N TYR A 176 38.64 -30.86 35.79
CA TYR A 176 39.18 -31.76 36.85
C TYR A 176 39.59 -33.12 36.34
N LEU A 177 38.77 -33.75 35.47
CA LEU A 177 39.08 -35.04 34.83
C LEU A 177 40.30 -34.93 33.91
N MET A 178 40.40 -33.85 33.11
CA MET A 178 41.55 -33.63 32.26
C MET A 178 42.84 -33.47 33.07
N LYS A 179 42.80 -32.67 34.14
CA LYS A 179 43.96 -32.49 35.02
C LYS A 179 44.34 -33.79 35.72
N GLY A 180 43.39 -34.65 36.11
CA GLY A 180 43.65 -35.95 36.67
C GLY A 180 44.28 -36.95 35.66
N MET A 181 43.91 -36.85 34.39
CA MET A 181 44.49 -37.63 33.30
C MET A 181 45.92 -37.19 32.97
N GLU A 182 46.20 -35.87 33.02
CA GLU A 182 47.55 -35.35 32.83
C GLU A 182 48.51 -35.80 33.98
N ALA A 183 48.02 -35.73 35.21
CA ALA A 183 48.82 -36.23 36.36
C ALA A 183 49.15 -37.74 36.23
N ARG A 184 48.20 -38.55 35.79
CA ARG A 184 48.44 -40.00 35.56
C ARG A 184 49.35 -40.28 34.38
N ARG A 185 49.36 -39.40 33.35
CA ARG A 185 50.31 -39.54 32.22
C ARG A 185 51.73 -39.13 32.62
N ALA A 186 51.88 -38.17 33.51
CA ALA A 186 53.19 -37.76 34.05
C ALA A 186 53.85 -38.88 34.88
N ASP A 187 53.05 -39.64 35.66
CA ASP A 187 53.56 -40.78 36.45
C ASP A 187 54.01 -41.99 35.61
N VAL A 188 53.46 -42.18 34.38
CA VAL A 188 53.82 -43.30 33.50
C VAL A 188 55.09 -43.04 32.69
N VAL A 189 55.47 -41.76 32.50
CA VAL A 189 56.68 -41.39 31.73
C VAL A 189 57.92 -41.28 32.64
N GLY A 190 57.73 -41.31 33.97
CA GLY A 190 58.83 -41.18 34.96
C GLY A 190 59.41 -42.47 35.56
N ASN A 191 59.06 -43.65 34.97
CA ASN A 191 59.57 -44.94 35.43
C ASN A 191 60.33 -45.69 34.33
#